data_93d28c08d3ec96fb0dd8be65e29fd9bf
#
_entry.id   93d28c08d3ec96fb0dd8be65e29fd9bf
#
_cell.length_a   1.000
_cell.length_b   1.000
_cell.length_c   1.000
_cell.angle_alpha   90.00
_cell.angle_beta   90.00
_cell.angle_gamma   90.00
#
_symmetry.space_group_name_H-M   'P 1'
#
loop_
_entity.id
_entity.type
_entity.pdbx_description
1 polymer ?
#
loop_
_entity_poly.entity_id
_entity_poly.type
_entity_poly.pdbx_seq_one_letter_code
_entity_poly.pdbx_strand_id
1 'polypeptide(L)'
;MEQYVIKGGNPLVGEVDIAGAKNAALAILSAAIMTDETILIENLPDVRDINVLLEAISEIGAQVERVDKSTVKINGSTIGNLSVDYEYIKKIRASYYLLGALLGKYKHAEVPLPGGCNIGSRPIDQHLKGFRALGAEVDIRHGSIVAKAENLHGSHIFLDVVSVGATINIMMAASMAAGRTIIENAAREPHVVDVANFLNSMGANIKGAGTDVIRIRGVEKLHRTEYSIIPDQIEAGTFMFAAAATGGDVTVRNVIPKHLEATTAKLEEIGCEVEEFDDAVRVRAPHVLHRTHVKTLPYPGYPTDMQPQIAVTLALAEGTSIVTESIFENRFKYADELSRMGANIKVEGNSAIIDGVKKLTGARVSAPDLRAGAALVIAGLAAEGVTVVDDIVYIQRGYENFEEKLRSLGAEIERVSSEKEIQKFRLRVG
;
A
#
# COMPACT_ATOMS: atom_id res chain seq x y z
N MET A 1 14.27 6.61 19.74
CA MET A 1 13.48 6.32 18.52
C MET A 1 14.42 6.22 17.35
N GLU A 2 14.16 5.30 16.43
CA GLU A 2 15.00 5.14 15.24
C GLU A 2 14.73 6.24 14.22
N GLN A 3 15.77 6.61 13.49
CA GLN A 3 15.78 7.66 12.46
C GLN A 3 16.59 7.19 11.26
N TYR A 4 16.33 7.74 10.10
CA TYR A 4 17.27 7.67 8.98
C TYR A 4 18.14 8.93 8.95
N VAL A 5 19.44 8.74 8.76
CA VAL A 5 20.37 9.81 8.42
C VAL A 5 20.90 9.59 7.01
N ILE A 6 20.84 10.62 6.19
CA ILE A 6 21.06 10.52 4.75
C ILE A 6 22.02 11.63 4.32
N LYS A 7 23.06 11.26 3.58
CA LYS A 7 23.88 12.18 2.81
C LYS A 7 23.38 12.18 1.37
N GLY A 8 22.80 13.29 0.93
CA GLY A 8 22.29 13.43 -0.41
C GLY A 8 23.36 13.80 -1.45
N GLY A 9 22.93 13.85 -2.71
CA GLY A 9 23.75 14.27 -3.83
C GLY A 9 24.32 13.16 -4.70
N ASN A 10 24.18 11.89 -4.31
CA ASN A 10 24.63 10.76 -5.11
C ASN A 10 23.49 10.23 -6.00
N PRO A 11 23.69 10.12 -7.33
CA PRO A 11 22.75 9.42 -8.19
C PRO A 11 22.59 7.96 -7.74
N LEU A 12 21.36 7.47 -7.72
CA LEU A 12 21.11 6.05 -7.50
C LEU A 12 21.34 5.28 -8.80
N VAL A 13 22.15 4.21 -8.77
CA VAL A 13 22.49 3.41 -9.94
C VAL A 13 22.50 1.93 -9.58
N GLY A 14 21.85 1.12 -10.39
CA GLY A 14 21.87 -0.33 -10.25
C GLY A 14 20.50 -0.97 -10.40
N GLU A 15 20.38 -2.16 -9.84
CA GLU A 15 19.16 -2.96 -9.88
C GLU A 15 18.65 -3.20 -8.47
N VAL A 16 17.33 -3.25 -8.31
CA VAL A 16 16.67 -3.55 -7.04
C VAL A 16 15.52 -4.51 -7.26
N ASP A 17 15.44 -5.54 -6.41
CA ASP A 17 14.35 -6.51 -6.42
C ASP A 17 13.18 -6.00 -5.60
N ILE A 18 11.99 -6.06 -6.17
CA ILE A 18 10.77 -5.60 -5.55
C ILE A 18 10.11 -6.75 -4.80
N ALA A 19 9.69 -6.48 -3.57
CA ALA A 19 8.99 -7.43 -2.71
C ALA A 19 7.53 -7.61 -3.11
N GLY A 20 6.84 -8.57 -2.50
CA GLY A 20 5.42 -8.78 -2.67
C GLY A 20 4.60 -7.56 -2.23
N ALA A 21 3.45 -7.38 -2.87
CA ALA A 21 2.57 -6.25 -2.61
C ALA A 21 1.93 -6.32 -1.22
N LYS A 22 2.25 -5.36 -0.35
CA LYS A 22 1.69 -5.27 0.99
C LYS A 22 0.17 -5.24 0.96
N ASN A 23 -0.43 -4.43 0.09
CA ASN A 23 -1.89 -4.27 0.05
C ASN A 23 -2.61 -5.54 -0.43
N ALA A 24 -2.00 -6.30 -1.33
CA ALA A 24 -2.50 -7.62 -1.71
C ALA A 24 -2.33 -8.64 -0.57
N ALA A 25 -1.17 -8.64 0.07
CA ALA A 25 -0.85 -9.55 1.17
C ALA A 25 -1.82 -9.43 2.34
N LEU A 26 -2.17 -8.20 2.74
CA LEU A 26 -3.11 -7.96 3.84
C LEU A 26 -4.48 -8.61 3.58
N ALA A 27 -4.99 -8.50 2.38
CA ALA A 27 -6.27 -9.11 2.01
C ALA A 27 -6.17 -10.63 1.82
N ILE A 28 -5.12 -11.12 1.18
CA ILE A 28 -4.89 -12.55 0.92
C ILE A 28 -4.69 -13.31 2.23
N LEU A 29 -3.92 -12.79 3.18
CA LEU A 29 -3.77 -13.39 4.50
C LEU A 29 -5.10 -13.48 5.26
N SER A 30 -5.93 -12.46 5.15
CA SER A 30 -7.27 -12.47 5.73
C SER A 30 -8.17 -13.52 5.06
N ALA A 31 -8.13 -13.63 3.75
CA ALA A 31 -8.89 -14.61 2.99
C ALA A 31 -8.41 -16.07 3.26
N ALA A 32 -7.15 -16.25 3.62
CA ALA A 32 -6.57 -17.56 3.90
C ALA A 32 -7.25 -18.31 5.07
N ILE A 33 -7.90 -17.58 5.97
CA ILE A 33 -8.64 -18.19 7.09
C ILE A 33 -10.01 -18.77 6.69
N MET A 34 -10.45 -18.53 5.45
CA MET A 34 -11.79 -18.94 4.98
C MET A 34 -11.90 -20.42 4.67
N THR A 35 -10.83 -21.18 4.75
CA THR A 35 -10.83 -22.66 4.67
C THR A 35 -10.29 -23.25 5.95
N ASP A 36 -10.66 -24.49 6.24
CA ASP A 36 -10.09 -25.28 7.35
C ASP A 36 -8.81 -26.03 6.95
N GLU A 37 -8.43 -25.96 5.69
CA GLU A 37 -7.21 -26.56 5.18
C GLU A 37 -6.02 -25.58 5.25
N THR A 38 -4.80 -26.11 5.19
CA THR A 38 -3.58 -25.30 5.28
C THR A 38 -3.30 -24.59 3.95
N ILE A 39 -3.13 -23.27 4.02
CA ILE A 39 -2.77 -22.41 2.91
C ILE A 39 -1.27 -22.08 3.00
N LEU A 40 -0.56 -22.19 1.87
CA LEU A 40 0.81 -21.72 1.71
C LEU A 40 0.82 -20.43 0.89
N ILE A 41 1.38 -19.36 1.48
CA ILE A 41 1.50 -18.06 0.82
C ILE A 41 2.97 -17.71 0.68
N GLU A 42 3.38 -17.43 -0.56
CA GLU A 42 4.74 -17.07 -0.95
C GLU A 42 4.83 -15.62 -1.41
N ASN A 43 6.05 -15.11 -1.53
CA ASN A 43 6.34 -13.73 -1.90
C ASN A 43 5.68 -12.70 -0.95
N LEU A 44 5.60 -13.06 0.31
CA LEU A 44 5.07 -12.19 1.36
C LEU A 44 6.13 -11.14 1.74
N PRO A 45 5.81 -9.84 1.76
CA PRO A 45 6.77 -8.84 2.20
C PRO A 45 6.98 -8.93 3.72
N ASP A 46 8.23 -8.81 4.17
CA ASP A 46 8.58 -8.75 5.59
C ASP A 46 8.51 -7.29 6.07
N VAL A 47 7.31 -6.84 6.32
CA VAL A 47 6.99 -5.49 6.78
C VAL A 47 6.11 -5.52 8.03
N ARG A 48 6.12 -4.43 8.77
CA ARG A 48 5.43 -4.35 10.06
C ARG A 48 3.94 -4.64 9.97
N ASP A 49 3.24 -4.09 8.99
CA ASP A 49 1.79 -4.30 8.83
C ASP A 49 1.43 -5.78 8.64
N ILE A 50 2.25 -6.51 7.90
CA ILE A 50 2.06 -7.95 7.70
C ILE A 50 2.28 -8.73 9.00
N ASN A 51 3.32 -8.41 9.75
CA ASN A 51 3.61 -9.06 11.01
C ASN A 51 2.48 -8.85 12.04
N VAL A 52 1.95 -7.63 12.12
CA VAL A 52 0.81 -7.31 12.99
C VAL A 52 -0.45 -8.09 12.57
N LEU A 53 -0.73 -8.22 11.28
CA LEU A 53 -1.88 -9.00 10.82
C LEU A 53 -1.73 -10.50 11.12
N LEU A 54 -0.54 -11.05 10.96
CA LEU A 54 -0.27 -12.45 11.33
C LEU A 54 -0.48 -12.70 12.82
N GLU A 55 -0.08 -11.75 13.68
CA GLU A 55 -0.37 -11.82 15.11
C GLU A 55 -1.88 -11.78 15.39
N ALA A 56 -2.64 -10.90 14.73
CA ALA A 56 -4.08 -10.83 14.86
C ALA A 56 -4.78 -12.13 14.45
N ILE A 57 -4.36 -12.72 13.34
CA ILE A 57 -4.87 -14.00 12.84
C ILE A 57 -4.56 -15.14 13.84
N SER A 58 -3.37 -15.14 14.39
CA SER A 58 -2.96 -16.12 15.42
C SER A 58 -3.80 -15.97 16.70
N GLU A 59 -4.05 -14.74 17.13
CA GLU A 59 -4.81 -14.48 18.36
C GLU A 59 -6.27 -14.94 18.28
N ILE A 60 -6.92 -14.80 17.13
CA ILE A 60 -8.28 -15.32 16.95
C ILE A 60 -8.35 -16.84 16.86
N GLY A 61 -7.20 -17.53 16.83
CA GLY A 61 -7.09 -18.96 16.96
C GLY A 61 -6.57 -19.70 15.74
N ALA A 62 -6.22 -19.04 14.65
CA ALA A 62 -5.59 -19.70 13.52
C ALA A 62 -4.16 -20.15 13.84
N GLN A 63 -3.72 -21.20 13.18
CA GLN A 63 -2.33 -21.66 13.24
C GLN A 63 -1.54 -20.91 12.15
N VAL A 64 -0.47 -20.23 12.58
CA VAL A 64 0.41 -19.46 11.70
C VAL A 64 1.83 -19.96 11.87
N GLU A 65 2.44 -20.42 10.77
CA GLU A 65 3.82 -20.90 10.75
C GLU A 65 4.63 -20.13 9.70
N ARG A 66 5.65 -19.41 10.15
CA ARG A 66 6.64 -18.81 9.25
C ARG A 66 7.59 -19.90 8.76
N VAL A 67 7.59 -20.14 7.45
CA VAL A 67 8.54 -21.06 6.81
C VAL A 67 9.89 -20.35 6.58
N ASP A 68 9.83 -19.13 6.09
CA ASP A 68 10.98 -18.21 5.91
C ASP A 68 10.50 -16.76 5.94
N LYS A 69 11.36 -15.80 5.56
CA LYS A 69 11.02 -14.38 5.57
C LYS A 69 9.86 -13.99 4.68
N SER A 70 9.64 -14.73 3.59
CA SER A 70 8.66 -14.42 2.54
C SER A 70 7.57 -15.47 2.38
N THR A 71 7.56 -16.51 3.23
CA THR A 71 6.63 -17.65 3.11
C THR A 71 5.98 -17.96 4.44
N VAL A 72 4.66 -18.14 4.44
CA VAL A 72 3.87 -18.47 5.62
C VAL A 72 2.85 -19.54 5.31
N LYS A 73 2.61 -20.43 6.29
CA LYS A 73 1.49 -21.37 6.30
C LYS A 73 0.42 -20.87 7.27
N ILE A 74 -0.83 -20.88 6.84
CA ILE A 74 -1.99 -20.51 7.65
C ILE A 74 -3.01 -21.63 7.62
N ASN A 75 -3.51 -21.99 8.80
CA ASN A 75 -4.61 -22.94 8.95
C ASN A 75 -5.68 -22.33 9.87
N GLY A 76 -6.85 -22.07 9.32
CA GLY A 76 -7.97 -21.45 10.02
C GLY A 76 -8.92 -22.41 10.72
N SER A 77 -8.62 -23.73 10.78
CA SER A 77 -9.52 -24.74 11.37
C SER A 77 -9.74 -24.57 12.87
N THR A 78 -8.81 -23.93 13.57
CA THR A 78 -8.84 -23.76 15.03
C THR A 78 -9.28 -22.38 15.49
N ILE A 79 -9.81 -21.56 14.59
CA ILE A 79 -10.35 -20.26 14.96
C ILE A 79 -11.54 -20.43 15.90
N GLY A 80 -11.45 -19.84 17.09
CA GLY A 80 -12.49 -19.92 18.11
C GLY A 80 -13.03 -18.56 18.53
N ASN A 81 -12.35 -17.48 18.17
CA ASN A 81 -12.75 -16.12 18.49
C ASN A 81 -13.09 -15.34 17.20
N LEU A 82 -14.32 -14.86 17.08
CA LEU A 82 -14.81 -14.11 15.92
C LEU A 82 -14.77 -12.59 16.15
N SER A 83 -14.14 -12.16 17.25
CA SER A 83 -13.92 -10.76 17.60
C SER A 83 -12.44 -10.43 17.53
N VAL A 84 -12.09 -9.41 16.74
CA VAL A 84 -10.71 -8.95 16.59
C VAL A 84 -10.41 -7.89 17.66
N ASP A 85 -9.24 -7.99 18.31
CA ASP A 85 -8.84 -7.04 19.33
C ASP A 85 -8.56 -5.64 18.73
N TYR A 86 -9.00 -4.60 19.46
CA TYR A 86 -8.80 -3.20 19.07
C TYR A 86 -7.32 -2.82 18.87
N GLU A 87 -6.41 -3.44 19.63
CA GLU A 87 -4.97 -3.12 19.52
C GLU A 87 -4.40 -3.41 18.13
N TYR A 88 -4.92 -4.39 17.40
CA TYR A 88 -4.52 -4.67 16.02
C TYR A 88 -5.15 -3.68 15.04
N ILE A 89 -6.42 -3.35 15.21
CA ILE A 89 -7.11 -2.35 14.37
C ILE A 89 -6.46 -0.97 14.50
N LYS A 90 -6.03 -0.62 15.70
CA LYS A 90 -5.31 0.63 15.97
C LYS A 90 -3.97 0.71 15.25
N LYS A 91 -3.26 -0.41 15.15
CA LYS A 91 -1.95 -0.48 14.49
C LYS A 91 -2.07 -0.54 12.98
N ILE A 92 -3.03 -1.32 12.46
CA ILE A 92 -3.26 -1.50 11.03
C ILE A 92 -4.76 -1.51 10.69
N ARG A 93 -5.16 -0.62 9.79
CA ARG A 93 -6.57 -0.56 9.36
C ARG A 93 -7.00 -1.75 8.50
N ALA A 94 -6.06 -2.43 7.86
CA ALA A 94 -6.33 -3.58 7.01
C ALA A 94 -6.85 -4.81 7.77
N SER A 95 -6.79 -4.81 9.11
CA SER A 95 -7.50 -5.81 9.92
C SER A 95 -9.00 -5.89 9.62
N TYR A 96 -9.55 -4.87 8.96
CA TYR A 96 -10.90 -4.86 8.40
C TYR A 96 -11.18 -5.98 7.40
N TYR A 97 -10.18 -6.46 6.68
CA TYR A 97 -10.39 -7.58 5.77
C TYR A 97 -10.84 -8.85 6.51
N LEU A 98 -10.52 -8.95 7.80
CA LEU A 98 -11.04 -10.04 8.65
C LEU A 98 -12.56 -9.98 8.80
N LEU A 99 -13.17 -8.82 8.68
CA LEU A 99 -14.62 -8.66 8.73
C LEU A 99 -15.32 -9.46 7.61
N GLY A 100 -14.90 -9.26 6.36
CA GLY A 100 -15.46 -9.99 5.22
C GLY A 100 -15.12 -11.49 5.26
N ALA A 101 -13.90 -11.83 5.64
CA ALA A 101 -13.46 -13.23 5.73
C ALA A 101 -14.23 -14.02 6.82
N LEU A 102 -14.35 -13.46 8.02
CA LEU A 102 -15.08 -14.09 9.12
C LEU A 102 -16.57 -14.18 8.84
N LEU A 103 -17.17 -13.11 8.29
CA LEU A 103 -18.58 -13.11 7.92
C LEU A 103 -18.87 -14.18 6.86
N GLY A 104 -18.03 -14.28 5.84
CA GLY A 104 -18.19 -15.30 4.79
C GLY A 104 -18.14 -16.71 5.32
N LYS A 105 -17.17 -17.03 6.16
CA LYS A 105 -16.96 -18.38 6.70
C LYS A 105 -17.89 -18.73 7.86
N TYR A 106 -18.00 -17.84 8.84
CA TYR A 106 -18.69 -18.13 10.11
C TYR A 106 -20.06 -17.46 10.23
N LYS A 107 -20.42 -16.58 9.29
CA LYS A 107 -21.65 -15.77 9.34
C LYS A 107 -21.74 -14.89 10.59
N HIS A 108 -20.60 -14.61 11.19
CA HIS A 108 -20.46 -13.74 12.35
C HIS A 108 -19.07 -13.12 12.36
N ALA A 109 -18.99 -11.82 12.57
CA ALA A 109 -17.73 -11.11 12.78
C ALA A 109 -17.96 -9.90 13.67
N GLU A 110 -16.98 -9.62 14.51
CA GLU A 110 -16.93 -8.41 15.31
C GLU A 110 -15.55 -7.78 15.16
N VAL A 111 -15.51 -6.57 14.59
CA VAL A 111 -14.27 -5.85 14.30
C VAL A 111 -14.41 -4.39 14.79
N PRO A 112 -13.52 -3.92 15.66
CA PRO A 112 -13.56 -2.53 16.12
C PRO A 112 -13.49 -1.53 14.98
N LEU A 113 -14.21 -0.40 15.13
CA LEU A 113 -14.08 0.74 14.22
C LEU A 113 -12.65 1.30 14.31
N PRO A 114 -11.98 1.58 13.18
CA PRO A 114 -10.70 2.25 13.23
C PRO A 114 -10.88 3.70 13.67
N GLY A 115 -9.91 4.19 14.39
CA GLY A 115 -9.77 5.62 14.66
C GLY A 115 -9.50 6.43 13.39
N GLY A 116 -9.38 7.73 13.52
CA GLY A 116 -9.05 8.63 12.43
C GLY A 116 -7.77 8.23 11.70
N CYS A 117 -7.67 8.58 10.44
CA CYS A 117 -6.50 8.33 9.60
C CYS A 117 -5.70 9.61 9.41
N ASN A 118 -4.36 9.50 9.39
CA ASN A 118 -3.48 10.63 9.15
C ASN A 118 -3.66 11.28 7.77
N ILE A 119 -4.17 10.53 6.79
CA ILE A 119 -4.30 10.99 5.39
C ILE A 119 -5.74 11.32 4.98
N GLY A 120 -6.71 11.12 5.86
CA GLY A 120 -8.11 11.43 5.60
C GLY A 120 -9.10 10.40 6.14
N SER A 121 -10.38 10.66 5.97
CA SER A 121 -11.44 9.75 6.38
C SER A 121 -11.47 8.51 5.47
N ARG A 122 -11.81 7.38 6.07
CA ARG A 122 -12.03 6.13 5.34
C ARG A 122 -13.35 5.54 5.79
N PRO A 123 -14.47 6.04 5.22
CA PRO A 123 -15.80 5.58 5.60
C PRO A 123 -15.98 4.10 5.25
N ILE A 124 -16.80 3.42 6.03
CA ILE A 124 -17.13 2.00 5.86
C ILE A 124 -18.58 1.78 5.40
N ASP A 125 -19.27 2.84 5.03
CA ASP A 125 -20.65 2.80 4.58
C ASP A 125 -20.90 1.83 3.41
N GLN A 126 -19.97 1.76 2.46
CA GLN A 126 -20.06 0.83 1.33
C GLN A 126 -19.86 -0.63 1.75
N HIS A 127 -18.99 -0.89 2.73
CA HIS A 127 -18.86 -2.21 3.35
C HIS A 127 -20.17 -2.66 3.98
N LEU A 128 -20.78 -1.80 4.79
CA LEU A 128 -22.05 -2.09 5.46
C LEU A 128 -23.20 -2.29 4.46
N LYS A 129 -23.26 -1.46 3.42
CA LYS A 129 -24.22 -1.60 2.33
C LYS A 129 -24.13 -2.98 1.68
N GLY A 130 -22.92 -3.40 1.32
CA GLY A 130 -22.69 -4.70 0.68
C GLY A 130 -23.05 -5.87 1.58
N PHE A 131 -22.67 -5.85 2.83
CA PHE A 131 -22.98 -6.92 3.78
C PHE A 131 -24.49 -7.04 4.05
N ARG A 132 -25.18 -5.90 4.19
CA ARG A 132 -26.64 -5.91 4.33
C ARG A 132 -27.34 -6.46 3.08
N ALA A 133 -26.85 -6.12 1.89
CA ALA A 133 -27.38 -6.67 0.65
C ALA A 133 -27.20 -8.20 0.57
N LEU A 134 -26.12 -8.74 1.14
CA LEU A 134 -25.89 -10.19 1.23
C LEU A 134 -26.71 -10.88 2.33
N GLY A 135 -27.56 -10.14 3.05
CA GLY A 135 -28.45 -10.68 4.09
C GLY A 135 -27.91 -10.63 5.50
N ALA A 136 -26.79 -9.92 5.74
CA ALA A 136 -26.27 -9.75 7.09
C ALA A 136 -26.98 -8.59 7.83
N GLU A 137 -27.19 -8.78 9.13
CA GLU A 137 -27.49 -7.70 10.06
C GLU A 137 -26.17 -7.08 10.48
N VAL A 138 -26.03 -5.78 10.31
CA VAL A 138 -24.81 -5.06 10.62
C VAL A 138 -25.12 -3.86 11.49
N ASP A 139 -24.56 -3.84 12.68
CA ASP A 139 -24.73 -2.77 13.66
C ASP A 139 -23.36 -2.28 14.15
N ILE A 140 -23.34 -1.05 14.65
CA ILE A 140 -22.22 -0.53 15.40
C ILE A 140 -22.58 -0.58 16.88
N ARG A 141 -21.84 -1.38 17.66
CA ARG A 141 -22.06 -1.58 19.10
C ARG A 141 -20.75 -1.42 19.85
N HIS A 142 -20.74 -0.58 20.86
CA HIS A 142 -19.57 -0.36 21.74
C HIS A 142 -18.28 -0.04 20.96
N GLY A 143 -18.39 0.71 19.85
CA GLY A 143 -17.25 1.07 19.01
C GLY A 143 -16.79 -0.02 18.05
N SER A 144 -17.53 -1.11 17.92
CA SER A 144 -17.23 -2.22 16.98
C SER A 144 -18.34 -2.41 15.96
N ILE A 145 -17.94 -2.85 14.76
CA ILE A 145 -18.86 -3.36 13.74
C ILE A 145 -19.20 -4.80 14.12
N VAL A 146 -20.47 -5.10 14.28
CA VAL A 146 -20.97 -6.45 14.52
C VAL A 146 -21.81 -6.86 13.34
N ALA A 147 -21.36 -7.88 12.59
CA ALA A 147 -22.04 -8.44 11.44
C ALA A 147 -22.46 -9.87 11.73
N LYS A 148 -23.73 -10.18 11.47
CA LYS A 148 -24.33 -11.50 11.68
C LYS A 148 -25.28 -11.86 10.54
N ALA A 149 -25.31 -13.14 10.16
CA ALA A 149 -26.28 -13.65 9.21
C ALA A 149 -26.67 -15.08 9.58
N GLU A 150 -27.94 -15.45 9.43
CA GLU A 150 -28.32 -16.87 9.45
C GLU A 150 -27.84 -17.54 8.17
N ASN A 151 -28.09 -16.90 7.03
CA ASN A 151 -27.65 -17.34 5.71
C ASN A 151 -27.23 -16.11 4.91
N LEU A 152 -26.11 -16.22 4.22
CA LEU A 152 -25.70 -15.22 3.22
C LEU A 152 -26.24 -15.66 1.86
N HIS A 153 -26.76 -14.70 1.11
CA HIS A 153 -27.28 -14.91 -0.23
C HIS A 153 -26.78 -13.86 -1.22
N GLY A 154 -26.63 -14.24 -2.47
CA GLY A 154 -26.20 -13.35 -3.53
C GLY A 154 -27.15 -12.17 -3.73
N SER A 155 -26.60 -11.06 -4.17
CA SER A 155 -27.33 -9.82 -4.42
C SER A 155 -26.67 -9.00 -5.51
N HIS A 156 -27.41 -8.05 -6.06
CA HIS A 156 -26.86 -7.02 -6.94
C HIS A 156 -26.50 -5.79 -6.10
N ILE A 157 -25.21 -5.46 -6.06
CA ILE A 157 -24.67 -4.41 -5.20
C ILE A 157 -24.03 -3.34 -6.08
N PHE A 158 -24.57 -2.13 -6.04
CA PHE A 158 -23.97 -0.96 -6.67
C PHE A 158 -23.22 -0.14 -5.62
N LEU A 159 -21.92 0.06 -5.82
CA LEU A 159 -21.11 0.89 -4.94
C LEU A 159 -21.25 2.36 -5.35
N ASP A 160 -21.64 3.22 -4.42
CA ASP A 160 -21.85 4.65 -4.68
C ASP A 160 -20.52 5.36 -4.99
N VAL A 161 -19.42 4.83 -4.46
CA VAL A 161 -18.05 5.25 -4.73
C VAL A 161 -17.16 4.04 -4.95
N VAL A 162 -16.12 4.19 -5.75
CA VAL A 162 -15.10 3.15 -5.92
C VAL A 162 -14.34 2.99 -4.61
N SER A 163 -14.43 1.82 -4.00
CA SER A 163 -13.78 1.51 -2.73
C SER A 163 -13.07 0.16 -2.82
N VAL A 164 -11.75 0.17 -2.68
CA VAL A 164 -10.93 -1.05 -2.66
C VAL A 164 -11.33 -1.94 -1.48
N GLY A 165 -11.40 -1.36 -0.28
CA GLY A 165 -11.73 -2.08 0.94
C GLY A 165 -13.12 -2.73 0.88
N ALA A 166 -14.13 -2.00 0.42
CA ALA A 166 -15.48 -2.52 0.26
C ALA A 166 -15.54 -3.62 -0.81
N THR A 167 -14.92 -3.40 -1.97
CA THR A 167 -14.88 -4.39 -3.05
C THR A 167 -14.30 -5.72 -2.56
N ILE A 168 -13.16 -5.69 -1.90
CA ILE A 168 -12.48 -6.91 -1.39
C ILE A 168 -13.30 -7.59 -0.30
N ASN A 169 -13.81 -6.84 0.68
CA ASN A 169 -14.60 -7.41 1.78
C ASN A 169 -15.89 -8.06 1.28
N ILE A 170 -16.62 -7.38 0.40
CA ILE A 170 -17.85 -7.93 -0.21
C ILE A 170 -17.53 -9.16 -1.05
N MET A 171 -16.44 -9.12 -1.81
CA MET A 171 -15.99 -10.25 -2.63
C MET A 171 -15.70 -11.48 -1.78
N MET A 172 -15.01 -11.32 -0.66
CA MET A 172 -14.75 -12.43 0.28
C MET A 172 -16.05 -13.01 0.85
N ALA A 173 -16.92 -12.18 1.39
CA ALA A 173 -18.20 -12.64 1.95
C ALA A 173 -19.10 -13.29 0.89
N ALA A 174 -19.19 -12.69 -0.30
CA ALA A 174 -19.99 -13.19 -1.41
C ALA A 174 -19.48 -14.53 -1.98
N SER A 175 -18.19 -14.82 -1.83
CA SER A 175 -17.61 -16.10 -2.29
C SER A 175 -18.25 -17.31 -1.63
N MET A 176 -18.84 -17.16 -0.44
CA MET A 176 -19.52 -18.22 0.30
C MET A 176 -21.02 -17.94 0.50
N ALA A 177 -21.58 -16.93 -0.16
CA ALA A 177 -22.99 -16.62 -0.15
C ALA A 177 -23.73 -17.44 -1.22
N ALA A 178 -24.89 -18.02 -0.88
CA ALA A 178 -25.66 -18.83 -1.81
C ALA A 178 -26.17 -18.00 -3.00
N GLY A 179 -26.03 -18.50 -4.21
CA GLY A 179 -26.49 -17.84 -5.43
C GLY A 179 -25.43 -16.94 -6.06
N ARG A 180 -25.91 -15.89 -6.75
CA ARG A 180 -25.05 -14.97 -7.51
C ARG A 180 -25.01 -13.60 -6.89
N THR A 181 -23.81 -13.03 -6.86
CA THR A 181 -23.57 -11.63 -6.50
C THR A 181 -22.98 -10.89 -7.68
N ILE A 182 -23.46 -9.67 -7.92
CA ILE A 182 -22.90 -8.72 -8.88
C ILE A 182 -22.49 -7.48 -8.12
N ILE A 183 -21.22 -7.12 -8.21
CA ILE A 183 -20.69 -5.86 -7.65
C ILE A 183 -20.46 -4.92 -8.83
N GLU A 184 -21.18 -3.81 -8.87
CA GLU A 184 -21.00 -2.75 -9.87
C GLU A 184 -20.25 -1.57 -9.27
N ASN A 185 -19.53 -0.84 -10.10
CA ASN A 185 -18.61 0.23 -9.71
C ASN A 185 -17.52 -0.28 -8.77
N ALA A 186 -17.05 -1.50 -9.03
CA ALA A 186 -16.01 -2.15 -8.26
C ALA A 186 -14.65 -1.49 -8.48
N ALA A 187 -13.78 -1.57 -7.47
CA ALA A 187 -12.38 -1.20 -7.61
C ALA A 187 -11.65 -2.17 -8.54
N ARG A 188 -10.69 -1.65 -9.31
CA ARG A 188 -9.97 -2.38 -10.38
C ARG A 188 -8.49 -2.56 -10.10
N GLU A 189 -8.00 -2.11 -8.95
CA GLU A 189 -6.59 -2.15 -8.58
C GLU A 189 -6.01 -3.56 -8.72
N PRO A 190 -4.72 -3.68 -9.08
CA PRO A 190 -4.07 -4.99 -9.25
C PRO A 190 -4.22 -5.91 -8.05
N HIS A 191 -4.20 -5.39 -6.84
CA HIS A 191 -4.37 -6.21 -5.64
C HIS A 191 -5.81 -6.71 -5.44
N VAL A 192 -6.82 -6.05 -5.99
CA VAL A 192 -8.20 -6.59 -6.04
C VAL A 192 -8.25 -7.82 -6.93
N VAL A 193 -7.60 -7.76 -8.09
CA VAL A 193 -7.47 -8.90 -9.02
C VAL A 193 -6.72 -10.04 -8.36
N ASP A 194 -5.65 -9.74 -7.63
CA ASP A 194 -4.83 -10.74 -6.95
C ASP A 194 -5.62 -11.50 -5.89
N VAL A 195 -6.44 -10.80 -5.10
CA VAL A 195 -7.35 -11.41 -4.13
C VAL A 195 -8.38 -12.32 -4.81
N ALA A 196 -8.96 -11.87 -5.93
CA ALA A 196 -9.89 -12.68 -6.70
C ALA A 196 -9.23 -13.96 -7.24
N ASN A 197 -8.01 -13.85 -7.76
CA ASN A 197 -7.24 -15.00 -8.24
C ASN A 197 -6.90 -15.97 -7.11
N PHE A 198 -6.54 -15.45 -5.94
CA PHE A 198 -6.30 -16.25 -4.75
C PHE A 198 -7.57 -17.01 -4.32
N LEU A 199 -8.70 -16.32 -4.19
CA LEU A 199 -9.98 -16.95 -3.84
C LEU A 199 -10.38 -18.01 -4.87
N ASN A 200 -10.22 -17.73 -6.16
CA ASN A 200 -10.48 -18.70 -7.23
C ASN A 200 -9.58 -19.93 -7.13
N SER A 201 -8.31 -19.75 -6.74
CA SER A 201 -7.40 -20.88 -6.50
C SER A 201 -7.84 -21.75 -5.31
N MET A 202 -8.59 -21.19 -4.38
CA MET A 202 -9.23 -21.91 -3.27
C MET A 202 -10.58 -22.56 -3.65
N GLY A 203 -11.04 -22.40 -4.89
CA GLY A 203 -12.32 -22.95 -5.36
C GLY A 203 -13.48 -21.97 -5.45
N ALA A 204 -13.26 -20.68 -5.20
CA ALA A 204 -14.27 -19.67 -5.44
C ALA A 204 -14.56 -19.51 -6.94
N ASN A 205 -15.69 -18.90 -7.27
CA ASN A 205 -16.10 -18.62 -8.63
C ASN A 205 -16.32 -17.12 -8.81
N ILE A 206 -15.24 -16.40 -9.13
CA ILE A 206 -15.21 -14.95 -9.29
C ILE A 206 -14.78 -14.62 -10.72
N LYS A 207 -15.57 -13.81 -11.41
CA LYS A 207 -15.28 -13.33 -12.77
C LYS A 207 -15.38 -11.81 -12.83
N GLY A 208 -14.62 -11.19 -13.74
CA GLY A 208 -14.67 -9.76 -13.99
C GLY A 208 -13.81 -8.91 -13.04
N ALA A 209 -13.01 -9.51 -12.17
CA ALA A 209 -12.02 -8.76 -11.39
C ALA A 209 -11.05 -8.01 -12.31
N GLY A 210 -10.78 -6.73 -12.00
CA GLY A 210 -10.02 -5.84 -12.89
C GLY A 210 -10.91 -5.01 -13.82
N THR A 211 -12.22 -5.26 -13.82
CA THR A 211 -13.25 -4.44 -14.47
C THR A 211 -14.12 -3.79 -13.40
N ASP A 212 -15.04 -2.91 -13.82
CA ASP A 212 -15.98 -2.25 -12.91
C ASP A 212 -17.15 -3.14 -12.47
N VAL A 213 -17.27 -4.34 -13.04
CA VAL A 213 -18.32 -5.30 -12.69
C VAL A 213 -17.70 -6.64 -12.33
N ILE A 214 -17.88 -7.06 -11.07
CA ILE A 214 -17.44 -8.37 -10.57
C ILE A 214 -18.67 -9.25 -10.38
N ARG A 215 -18.60 -10.48 -10.90
CA ARG A 215 -19.66 -11.50 -10.80
C ARG A 215 -19.14 -12.66 -9.98
N ILE A 216 -19.89 -13.04 -8.95
CA ILE A 216 -19.50 -14.09 -8.01
C ILE A 216 -20.63 -15.09 -7.91
N ARG A 217 -20.31 -16.36 -8.06
CA ARG A 217 -21.19 -17.46 -7.71
C ARG A 217 -20.68 -18.08 -6.42
N GLY A 218 -21.50 -18.03 -5.37
CA GLY A 218 -21.11 -18.57 -4.07
C GLY A 218 -20.87 -20.08 -4.10
N VAL A 219 -19.94 -20.52 -3.27
CA VAL A 219 -19.61 -21.93 -3.04
C VAL A 219 -19.81 -22.27 -1.56
N GLU A 220 -20.06 -23.56 -1.27
CA GLU A 220 -20.29 -24.01 0.11
C GLU A 220 -18.97 -24.11 0.89
N LYS A 221 -17.87 -24.41 0.20
CA LYS A 221 -16.57 -24.69 0.82
C LYS A 221 -15.43 -24.22 -0.06
N LEU A 222 -14.42 -23.63 0.57
CA LEU A 222 -13.13 -23.33 -0.03
C LEU A 222 -12.12 -24.37 0.42
N HIS A 223 -11.07 -24.58 -0.36
CA HIS A 223 -10.06 -25.60 -0.12
C HIS A 223 -8.64 -25.03 -0.13
N ARG A 224 -7.64 -25.85 0.18
CA ARG A 224 -6.22 -25.48 0.20
C ARG A 224 -5.72 -25.01 -1.15
N THR A 225 -4.72 -24.13 -1.10
CA THR A 225 -3.96 -23.70 -2.24
C THR A 225 -2.55 -23.28 -1.82
N GLU A 226 -1.67 -23.20 -2.79
CA GLU A 226 -0.39 -22.51 -2.70
C GLU A 226 -0.44 -21.30 -3.62
N TYR A 227 -0.05 -20.14 -3.13
CA TYR A 227 -0.23 -18.88 -3.86
C TYR A 227 0.94 -17.94 -3.65
N SER A 228 1.38 -17.33 -4.73
CA SER A 228 2.43 -16.30 -4.72
C SER A 228 1.80 -14.91 -4.94
N ILE A 229 2.07 -13.98 -4.03
CA ILE A 229 1.56 -12.62 -4.08
C ILE A 229 2.23 -11.84 -5.21
N ILE A 230 1.46 -10.96 -5.88
CA ILE A 230 2.00 -10.08 -6.93
C ILE A 230 3.06 -9.12 -6.37
N PRO A 231 4.00 -8.63 -7.21
CA PRO A 231 4.97 -7.62 -6.81
C PRO A 231 4.31 -6.29 -6.43
N ASP A 232 4.93 -5.56 -5.51
CA ASP A 232 4.43 -4.27 -5.03
C ASP A 232 4.71 -3.15 -6.05
N GLN A 233 3.66 -2.68 -6.74
CA GLN A 233 3.77 -1.56 -7.67
C GLN A 233 4.16 -0.24 -7.01
N ILE A 234 3.81 -0.05 -5.74
CA ILE A 234 4.10 1.20 -5.03
C ILE A 234 5.55 1.23 -4.59
N GLU A 235 6.11 0.13 -4.09
CA GLU A 235 7.54 0.02 -3.83
C GLU A 235 8.33 0.25 -5.12
N ALA A 236 7.94 -0.41 -6.21
CA ALA A 236 8.59 -0.24 -7.51
C ALA A 236 8.59 1.23 -7.96
N GLY A 237 7.43 1.87 -7.95
CA GLY A 237 7.29 3.27 -8.33
C GLY A 237 8.08 4.21 -7.42
N THR A 238 8.18 3.91 -6.13
CA THR A 238 9.00 4.68 -5.18
C THR A 238 10.47 4.68 -5.58
N PHE A 239 11.04 3.52 -5.94
CA PHE A 239 12.41 3.44 -6.45
C PHE A 239 12.57 4.10 -7.83
N MET A 240 11.57 4.02 -8.69
CA MET A 240 11.56 4.71 -9.99
C MET A 240 11.64 6.24 -9.81
N PHE A 241 10.87 6.82 -8.90
CA PHE A 241 10.97 8.24 -8.57
C PHE A 241 12.27 8.60 -7.84
N ALA A 242 12.80 7.70 -7.02
CA ALA A 242 14.11 7.91 -6.42
C ALA A 242 15.21 8.02 -7.47
N ALA A 243 15.18 7.21 -8.53
CA ALA A 243 16.07 7.36 -9.68
C ALA A 243 15.89 8.72 -10.38
N ALA A 244 14.65 9.12 -10.65
CA ALA A 244 14.35 10.39 -11.30
C ALA A 244 14.85 11.59 -10.48
N ALA A 245 14.57 11.63 -9.19
CA ALA A 245 14.90 12.75 -8.30
C ALA A 245 16.40 12.88 -8.05
N THR A 246 17.16 11.80 -8.09
CA THR A 246 18.61 11.79 -7.80
C THR A 246 19.48 11.88 -9.05
N GLY A 247 18.91 12.00 -10.23
CA GLY A 247 19.67 11.98 -11.47
C GLY A 247 20.25 10.61 -11.82
N GLY A 248 19.57 9.54 -11.41
CA GLY A 248 20.06 8.17 -11.42
C GLY A 248 19.63 7.32 -12.63
N ASP A 249 19.97 6.07 -12.54
CA ASP A 249 19.69 5.01 -13.53
C ASP A 249 19.43 3.70 -12.78
N VAL A 250 18.16 3.38 -12.57
CA VAL A 250 17.73 2.23 -11.74
C VAL A 250 16.82 1.31 -12.51
N THR A 251 17.08 0.02 -12.41
CA THR A 251 16.19 -1.03 -12.89
C THR A 251 15.49 -1.68 -11.69
N VAL A 252 14.17 -1.57 -11.65
CA VAL A 252 13.34 -2.32 -10.72
C VAL A 252 13.01 -3.67 -11.31
N ARG A 253 13.28 -4.75 -10.57
CA ARG A 253 13.12 -6.14 -11.01
C ARG A 253 12.00 -6.83 -10.22
N ASN A 254 11.51 -7.96 -10.75
CA ASN A 254 10.36 -8.68 -10.18
C ASN A 254 9.13 -7.79 -10.10
N VAL A 255 8.80 -7.14 -11.20
CA VAL A 255 7.63 -6.28 -11.32
C VAL A 255 6.74 -6.75 -12.47
N ILE A 256 5.52 -6.28 -12.47
CA ILE A 256 4.59 -6.42 -13.60
C ILE A 256 4.47 -5.04 -14.23
N PRO A 257 5.15 -4.78 -15.38
CA PRO A 257 5.21 -3.44 -15.98
C PRO A 257 3.84 -2.83 -16.25
N LYS A 258 2.86 -3.66 -16.60
CA LYS A 258 1.48 -3.20 -16.81
C LYS A 258 0.85 -2.53 -15.58
N HIS A 259 1.23 -2.93 -14.38
CA HIS A 259 0.76 -2.30 -13.15
C HIS A 259 1.36 -0.91 -12.92
N LEU A 260 2.43 -0.58 -13.63
CA LEU A 260 3.19 0.67 -13.49
C LEU A 260 2.88 1.70 -14.60
N GLU A 261 1.89 1.46 -15.47
CA GLU A 261 1.63 2.30 -16.64
C GLU A 261 1.41 3.78 -16.30
N ALA A 262 0.62 4.08 -15.27
CA ALA A 262 0.37 5.45 -14.85
C ALA A 262 1.63 6.14 -14.30
N THR A 263 2.45 5.41 -13.55
CA THR A 263 3.74 5.89 -13.03
C THR A 263 4.73 6.12 -14.15
N THR A 264 4.86 5.15 -15.07
CA THR A 264 5.72 5.24 -16.26
C THR A 264 5.35 6.44 -17.12
N ALA A 265 4.06 6.65 -17.38
CA ALA A 265 3.59 7.79 -18.18
C ALA A 265 4.02 9.13 -17.56
N LYS A 266 3.91 9.30 -16.26
CA LYS A 266 4.32 10.52 -15.57
C LYS A 266 5.84 10.70 -15.55
N LEU A 267 6.60 9.63 -15.40
CA LEU A 267 8.07 9.68 -15.50
C LEU A 267 8.51 10.12 -16.89
N GLU A 268 7.90 9.62 -17.94
CA GLU A 268 8.17 10.06 -19.32
C GLU A 268 7.80 11.52 -19.55
N GLU A 269 6.65 11.98 -19.03
CA GLU A 269 6.23 13.38 -19.11
C GLU A 269 7.24 14.36 -18.47
N ILE A 270 7.89 13.96 -17.39
CA ILE A 270 8.91 14.78 -16.72
C ILE A 270 10.30 14.64 -17.33
N GLY A 271 10.45 13.85 -18.39
CA GLY A 271 11.65 13.73 -19.20
C GLY A 271 12.50 12.50 -18.97
N CYS A 272 12.08 11.58 -18.09
CA CYS A 272 12.80 10.33 -17.89
C CYS A 272 12.70 9.42 -19.10
N GLU A 273 13.74 8.65 -19.35
CA GLU A 273 13.74 7.53 -20.28
C GLU A 273 13.33 6.28 -19.50
N VAL A 274 12.25 5.64 -19.93
CA VAL A 274 11.72 4.44 -19.28
C VAL A 274 11.73 3.29 -20.29
N GLU A 275 12.39 2.19 -19.92
CA GLU A 275 12.50 0.99 -20.73
C GLU A 275 11.84 -0.19 -20.00
N GLU A 276 10.84 -0.80 -20.63
CA GLU A 276 10.12 -1.94 -20.08
C GLU A 276 10.67 -3.26 -20.61
N PHE A 277 10.82 -4.22 -19.69
CA PHE A 277 11.16 -5.63 -19.97
C PHE A 277 10.00 -6.51 -19.50
N ASP A 278 10.10 -7.83 -19.64
CA ASP A 278 9.02 -8.73 -19.22
C ASP A 278 8.68 -8.63 -17.73
N ASP A 279 9.69 -8.52 -16.88
CA ASP A 279 9.56 -8.48 -15.42
C ASP A 279 10.39 -7.38 -14.74
N ALA A 280 10.79 -6.38 -15.51
CA ALA A 280 11.61 -5.28 -15.03
C ALA A 280 11.28 -3.96 -15.74
N VAL A 281 11.60 -2.86 -15.10
CA VAL A 281 11.49 -1.50 -15.67
C VAL A 281 12.74 -0.72 -15.30
N ARG A 282 13.40 -0.12 -16.29
CA ARG A 282 14.56 0.75 -16.11
C ARG A 282 14.17 2.20 -16.28
N VAL A 283 14.58 3.04 -15.34
CA VAL A 283 14.36 4.48 -15.36
C VAL A 283 15.70 5.19 -15.38
N ARG A 284 15.92 6.03 -16.38
CA ARG A 284 17.07 6.94 -16.48
C ARG A 284 16.58 8.38 -16.36
N ALA A 285 17.14 9.11 -15.41
CA ALA A 285 16.81 10.51 -15.20
C ALA A 285 17.37 11.38 -16.34
N PRO A 286 16.66 12.45 -16.76
CA PRO A 286 17.19 13.44 -17.67
C PRO A 286 18.16 14.37 -16.93
N HIS A 287 18.87 15.23 -17.68
CA HIS A 287 19.65 16.31 -17.09
C HIS A 287 18.77 17.34 -16.36
N VAL A 288 17.58 17.58 -16.91
CA VAL A 288 16.60 18.51 -16.39
C VAL A 288 15.24 17.86 -16.35
N LEU A 289 14.62 17.83 -15.18
CA LEU A 289 13.25 17.38 -15.01
C LEU A 289 12.27 18.46 -15.48
N HIS A 290 11.19 18.05 -16.13
CA HIS A 290 10.16 18.95 -16.63
C HIS A 290 8.92 18.92 -15.74
N ARG A 291 8.24 20.07 -15.69
CA ARG A 291 6.95 20.17 -14.97
C ARG A 291 5.89 19.26 -15.58
N THR A 292 4.94 18.84 -14.75
CA THR A 292 3.72 18.17 -15.19
C THR A 292 2.57 18.42 -14.24
N HIS A 293 1.36 18.00 -14.62
CA HIS A 293 0.18 17.99 -13.77
C HIS A 293 -0.19 16.55 -13.46
N VAL A 294 -0.53 16.30 -12.19
CA VAL A 294 -0.93 14.98 -11.71
C VAL A 294 -2.24 15.09 -10.97
N LYS A 295 -3.16 14.17 -11.26
CA LYS A 295 -4.38 14.00 -10.48
C LYS A 295 -4.47 12.54 -10.05
N THR A 296 -4.60 12.30 -8.75
CA THR A 296 -4.84 10.96 -8.25
C THR A 296 -6.24 10.51 -8.58
N LEU A 297 -6.39 9.29 -9.05
CA LEU A 297 -7.65 8.68 -9.46
C LEU A 297 -7.63 7.20 -9.10
N PRO A 298 -8.81 6.55 -8.97
CA PRO A 298 -8.87 5.10 -8.90
C PRO A 298 -8.16 4.47 -10.11
N TYR A 299 -7.58 3.28 -9.90
CA TYR A 299 -6.89 2.54 -10.96
C TYR A 299 -7.80 2.38 -12.21
N PRO A 300 -7.32 2.57 -13.43
CA PRO A 300 -5.91 2.71 -13.83
C PRO A 300 -5.35 4.14 -13.82
N GLY A 301 -6.00 5.07 -13.13
CA GLY A 301 -5.47 6.41 -12.96
C GLY A 301 -4.23 6.42 -12.04
N TYR A 302 -3.65 7.60 -11.88
CA TYR A 302 -2.43 7.75 -11.07
C TYR A 302 -2.72 7.42 -9.60
N PRO A 303 -1.99 6.48 -8.99
CA PRO A 303 -2.31 6.01 -7.64
C PRO A 303 -2.00 7.07 -6.57
N THR A 304 -2.92 7.22 -5.63
CA THR A 304 -2.72 8.13 -4.49
C THR A 304 -1.51 7.75 -3.64
N ASP A 305 -1.16 6.47 -3.56
CA ASP A 305 0.02 5.98 -2.83
C ASP A 305 1.35 6.37 -3.49
N MET A 306 1.32 6.90 -4.70
CA MET A 306 2.47 7.47 -5.41
C MET A 306 2.48 9.01 -5.47
N GLN A 307 1.52 9.66 -4.83
CA GLN A 307 1.38 11.11 -4.88
C GLN A 307 2.54 11.85 -4.18
N PRO A 308 2.96 11.50 -2.95
CA PRO A 308 4.09 12.16 -2.30
C PRO A 308 5.40 12.00 -3.07
N GLN A 309 5.66 10.85 -3.67
CA GLN A 309 6.89 10.56 -4.40
C GLN A 309 7.02 11.44 -5.65
N ILE A 310 5.95 11.59 -6.43
CA ILE A 310 6.00 12.49 -7.60
C ILE A 310 6.10 13.95 -7.17
N ALA A 311 5.41 14.35 -6.10
CA ALA A 311 5.47 15.73 -5.60
C ALA A 311 6.89 16.14 -5.20
N VAL A 312 7.63 15.27 -4.52
CA VAL A 312 9.05 15.51 -4.21
C VAL A 312 9.89 15.64 -5.47
N THR A 313 9.67 14.80 -6.45
CA THR A 313 10.38 14.85 -7.75
C THR A 313 10.08 16.15 -8.49
N LEU A 314 8.82 16.59 -8.50
CA LEU A 314 8.40 17.84 -9.12
C LEU A 314 8.93 19.09 -8.42
N ALA A 315 9.32 18.99 -7.14
CA ALA A 315 10.00 20.08 -6.44
C ALA A 315 11.36 20.43 -7.07
N LEU A 316 11.94 19.51 -7.84
CA LEU A 316 13.19 19.69 -8.57
C LEU A 316 12.99 19.89 -10.10
N ALA A 317 11.75 19.89 -10.58
CA ALA A 317 11.44 20.04 -12.00
C ALA A 317 11.34 21.52 -12.40
N GLU A 318 11.83 21.85 -13.59
CA GLU A 318 11.69 23.22 -14.10
C GLU A 318 10.23 23.59 -14.37
N GLY A 319 9.81 24.74 -13.87
CA GLY A 319 8.47 25.27 -14.05
C GLY A 319 7.54 24.98 -12.89
N THR A 320 6.26 25.25 -13.09
CA THR A 320 5.20 25.07 -12.10
C THR A 320 4.41 23.80 -12.39
N SER A 321 4.37 22.92 -11.42
CA SER A 321 3.57 21.68 -11.44
C SER A 321 2.38 21.78 -10.50
N ILE A 322 1.31 21.07 -10.81
CA ILE A 322 0.12 20.97 -9.95
C ILE A 322 -0.16 19.51 -9.67
N VAL A 323 -0.26 19.18 -8.38
CA VAL A 323 -0.63 17.83 -7.91
C VAL A 323 -1.99 17.94 -7.22
N THR A 324 -3.00 17.28 -7.79
CA THR A 324 -4.36 17.27 -7.26
C THR A 324 -4.64 15.92 -6.63
N GLU A 325 -5.01 15.93 -5.34
CA GLU A 325 -5.38 14.73 -4.58
C GLU A 325 -6.90 14.58 -4.56
N SER A 326 -7.40 13.55 -5.20
CA SER A 326 -8.85 13.30 -5.32
C SER A 326 -9.37 12.16 -4.44
N ILE A 327 -8.48 11.45 -3.75
CA ILE A 327 -8.85 10.25 -2.97
C ILE A 327 -8.92 10.57 -1.47
N PHE A 328 -7.95 11.32 -0.93
CA PHE A 328 -7.86 11.63 0.50
C PHE A 328 -7.75 13.13 0.75
N GLU A 329 -8.36 13.60 1.84
CA GLU A 329 -8.42 15.04 2.16
C GLU A 329 -7.11 15.57 2.77
N ASN A 330 -6.33 14.72 3.43
CA ASN A 330 -5.18 15.12 4.26
C ASN A 330 -3.85 14.55 3.73
N ARG A 331 -3.66 14.50 2.41
CA ARG A 331 -2.47 13.84 1.86
C ARG A 331 -1.34 14.77 1.43
N PHE A 332 -1.28 15.98 1.97
CA PHE A 332 -0.20 16.94 1.74
C PHE A 332 0.59 17.29 3.01
N LYS A 333 0.54 16.50 4.06
CA LYS A 333 1.26 16.76 5.32
C LYS A 333 2.77 16.85 5.17
N TYR A 334 3.34 16.25 4.13
CA TYR A 334 4.75 16.36 3.82
C TYR A 334 5.16 17.73 3.28
N ALA A 335 4.21 18.59 2.88
CA ALA A 335 4.50 19.87 2.25
C ALA A 335 5.30 20.79 3.16
N ASP A 336 4.95 20.88 4.43
CA ASP A 336 5.67 21.69 5.41
C ASP A 336 7.10 21.16 5.63
N GLU A 337 7.25 19.85 5.71
CA GLU A 337 8.56 19.20 5.85
C GLU A 337 9.43 19.45 4.61
N LEU A 338 8.83 19.35 3.43
CA LEU A 338 9.53 19.61 2.17
C LEU A 338 9.93 21.08 2.03
N SER A 339 9.11 22.00 2.51
CA SER A 339 9.45 23.44 2.57
C SER A 339 10.66 23.72 3.46
N ARG A 340 10.83 22.97 4.55
CA ARG A 340 12.05 23.04 5.41
C ARG A 340 13.32 22.64 4.66
N MET A 341 13.20 21.85 3.61
CA MET A 341 14.30 21.47 2.73
C MET A 341 14.52 22.46 1.57
N GLY A 342 13.78 23.56 1.53
CA GLY A 342 13.91 24.59 0.52
C GLY A 342 13.00 24.43 -0.70
N ALA A 343 12.04 23.54 -0.68
CA ALA A 343 11.06 23.41 -1.74
C ALA A 343 10.09 24.58 -1.75
N ASN A 344 9.62 24.95 -2.94
CA ASN A 344 8.57 25.95 -3.12
C ASN A 344 7.25 25.23 -3.43
N ILE A 345 6.51 24.91 -2.39
CA ILE A 345 5.24 24.17 -2.45
C ILE A 345 4.17 24.90 -1.64
N LYS A 346 3.01 25.09 -2.26
CA LYS A 346 1.84 25.70 -1.64
C LYS A 346 0.63 24.80 -1.82
N VAL A 347 -0.05 24.51 -0.73
CA VAL A 347 -1.28 23.69 -0.75
C VAL A 347 -2.50 24.60 -0.71
N GLU A 348 -3.37 24.45 -1.69
CA GLU A 348 -4.66 25.14 -1.79
C GLU A 348 -5.77 24.10 -2.04
N GLY A 349 -6.64 23.94 -1.05
CA GLY A 349 -7.71 22.93 -1.14
C GLY A 349 -7.13 21.52 -1.29
N ASN A 350 -7.50 20.86 -2.39
CA ASN A 350 -7.01 19.50 -2.72
C ASN A 350 -5.83 19.49 -3.69
N SER A 351 -5.18 20.63 -3.91
CA SER A 351 -4.06 20.75 -4.85
C SER A 351 -2.82 21.32 -4.18
N ALA A 352 -1.67 20.81 -4.59
CA ALA A 352 -0.35 21.39 -4.31
C ALA A 352 0.18 22.05 -5.58
N ILE A 353 0.56 23.33 -5.46
CA ILE A 353 1.24 24.10 -6.50
C ILE A 353 2.73 24.05 -6.16
N ILE A 354 3.53 23.50 -7.06
CA ILE A 354 4.95 23.26 -6.85
C ILE A 354 5.76 24.00 -7.91
N ASP A 355 6.50 25.02 -7.48
CA ASP A 355 7.48 25.68 -8.34
C ASP A 355 8.84 25.03 -8.14
N GLY A 356 9.41 24.50 -9.20
CA GLY A 356 10.68 23.79 -9.13
C GLY A 356 11.82 24.67 -8.64
N VAL A 357 12.67 24.09 -7.79
CA VAL A 357 13.90 24.73 -7.32
C VAL A 357 15.12 24.00 -7.89
N LYS A 358 16.25 24.68 -7.97
CA LYS A 358 17.48 24.09 -8.50
C LYS A 358 18.03 22.97 -7.61
N LYS A 359 17.83 23.11 -6.30
CA LYS A 359 18.30 22.13 -5.30
C LYS A 359 17.43 22.18 -4.05
N LEU A 360 17.35 21.05 -3.39
CA LEU A 360 16.91 20.93 -2.00
C LEU A 360 18.13 20.92 -1.09
N THR A 361 17.96 21.29 0.17
CA THR A 361 19.02 21.25 1.19
C THR A 361 18.62 20.35 2.34
N GLY A 362 19.58 19.62 2.88
CA GLY A 362 19.35 18.71 4.00
C GLY A 362 18.77 19.42 5.23
N ALA A 363 17.83 18.79 5.88
CA ALA A 363 17.20 19.28 7.09
C ALA A 363 16.77 18.10 7.99
N ARG A 364 16.36 18.40 9.22
CA ARG A 364 15.66 17.44 10.05
C ARG A 364 14.17 17.53 9.75
N VAL A 365 13.59 16.40 9.32
CA VAL A 365 12.20 16.28 8.91
C VAL A 365 11.56 15.06 9.58
N SER A 366 10.25 15.03 9.64
CA SER A 366 9.51 13.94 10.28
C SER A 366 8.57 13.28 9.29
N ALA A 367 8.58 11.95 9.23
CA ALA A 367 7.67 11.19 8.40
C ALA A 367 6.24 11.30 8.95
N PRO A 368 5.29 11.92 8.23
CA PRO A 368 3.93 12.06 8.72
C PRO A 368 3.08 10.79 8.51
N ASP A 369 3.46 9.98 7.54
CA ASP A 369 2.83 8.70 7.20
C ASP A 369 3.79 7.83 6.39
N LEU A 370 3.35 6.64 6.02
CA LEU A 370 4.12 5.66 5.27
C LEU A 370 4.68 6.19 3.94
N ARG A 371 3.84 6.74 3.08
CA ARG A 371 4.23 7.14 1.71
C ARG A 371 4.94 8.48 1.69
N ALA A 372 4.46 9.42 2.47
CA ALA A 372 5.14 10.70 2.66
C ALA A 372 6.51 10.52 3.31
N GLY A 373 6.65 9.60 4.26
CA GLY A 373 7.94 9.25 4.85
C GLY A 373 8.95 8.77 3.81
N ALA A 374 8.56 7.83 2.96
CA ALA A 374 9.40 7.35 1.86
C ALA A 374 9.75 8.47 0.87
N ALA A 375 8.81 9.36 0.57
CA ALA A 375 9.05 10.52 -0.28
C ALA A 375 10.07 11.50 0.33
N LEU A 376 10.02 11.73 1.63
CA LEU A 376 11.01 12.56 2.34
C LEU A 376 12.41 11.92 2.34
N VAL A 377 12.50 10.60 2.36
CA VAL A 377 13.78 9.90 2.14
C VAL A 377 14.31 10.19 0.73
N ILE A 378 13.46 10.12 -0.30
CA ILE A 378 13.83 10.49 -1.67
C ILE A 378 14.32 11.95 -1.71
N ALA A 379 13.62 12.87 -1.06
CA ALA A 379 14.05 14.27 -0.95
C ALA A 379 15.43 14.40 -0.32
N GLY A 380 15.69 13.67 0.76
CA GLY A 380 17.00 13.64 1.41
C GLY A 380 18.11 13.09 0.52
N LEU A 381 17.83 12.08 -0.29
CA LEU A 381 18.78 11.51 -1.26
C LEU A 381 19.10 12.49 -2.39
N ALA A 382 18.14 13.32 -2.79
CA ALA A 382 18.32 14.34 -3.84
C ALA A 382 18.89 15.65 -3.32
N ALA A 383 18.82 15.88 -2.00
CA ALA A 383 19.23 17.14 -1.37
C ALA A 383 20.76 17.28 -1.27
N GLU A 384 21.22 18.50 -1.16
CA GLU A 384 22.59 18.81 -0.80
C GLU A 384 22.75 18.78 0.73
N GLY A 385 23.75 18.06 1.22
CA GLY A 385 24.03 17.95 2.65
C GLY A 385 23.38 16.75 3.32
N VAL A 386 23.15 16.84 4.63
CA VAL A 386 22.65 15.76 5.46
C VAL A 386 21.20 15.99 5.88
N THR A 387 20.37 15.00 5.68
CA THR A 387 18.97 14.96 6.12
C THR A 387 18.78 13.93 7.22
N VAL A 388 18.03 14.27 8.25
CA VAL A 388 17.58 13.34 9.29
C VAL A 388 16.07 13.19 9.17
N VAL A 389 15.60 11.95 9.03
CA VAL A 389 14.17 11.63 8.96
C VAL A 389 13.76 10.94 10.24
N ASP A 390 12.91 11.62 11.01
CA ASP A 390 12.31 11.09 12.23
C ASP A 390 11.07 10.22 11.91
N ASP A 391 10.60 9.46 12.88
CA ASP A 391 9.37 8.65 12.81
C ASP A 391 9.37 7.61 11.69
N ILE A 392 10.52 7.00 11.41
CA ILE A 392 10.68 6.00 10.35
C ILE A 392 9.85 4.74 10.57
N VAL A 393 9.28 4.57 11.74
CA VAL A 393 8.33 3.50 12.05
C VAL A 393 7.16 3.47 11.04
N TYR A 394 6.75 4.62 10.52
CA TYR A 394 5.74 4.69 9.47
C TYR A 394 6.22 4.09 8.15
N ILE A 395 7.49 4.29 7.80
CA ILE A 395 8.09 3.74 6.58
C ILE A 395 8.20 2.21 6.69
N GLN A 396 8.59 1.70 7.85
CA GLN A 396 8.73 0.27 8.13
C GLN A 396 7.41 -0.52 8.05
N ARG A 397 6.29 0.18 8.03
CA ARG A 397 4.97 -0.44 7.84
C ARG A 397 4.82 -1.08 6.46
N GLY A 398 5.49 -0.60 5.43
CA GLY A 398 5.25 -1.03 4.07
C GLY A 398 6.47 -1.14 3.14
N TYR A 399 7.66 -0.80 3.59
CA TYR A 399 8.90 -0.94 2.80
C TYR A 399 9.84 -1.94 3.48
N GLU A 400 10.09 -3.04 2.80
CA GLU A 400 11.01 -4.08 3.27
C GLU A 400 12.45 -3.68 3.03
N ASN A 401 13.29 -3.69 4.07
CA ASN A 401 14.73 -3.39 3.99
C ASN A 401 15.05 -2.12 3.18
N PHE A 402 14.32 -1.06 3.43
CA PHE A 402 14.33 0.13 2.58
C PHE A 402 15.73 0.76 2.49
N GLU A 403 16.38 0.99 3.63
CA GLU A 403 17.73 1.55 3.69
C GLU A 403 18.78 0.63 3.05
N GLU A 404 18.67 -0.69 3.19
CA GLU A 404 19.59 -1.65 2.58
C GLU A 404 19.47 -1.66 1.07
N LYS A 405 18.25 -1.65 0.54
CA LYS A 405 17.98 -1.56 -0.90
C LYS A 405 18.51 -0.26 -1.49
N LEU A 406 18.32 0.86 -0.79
CA LEU A 406 18.85 2.16 -1.21
C LEU A 406 20.38 2.18 -1.18
N ARG A 407 21.02 1.61 -0.15
CA ARG A 407 22.49 1.48 -0.10
C ARG A 407 23.02 0.65 -1.25
N SER A 408 22.33 -0.41 -1.64
CA SER A 408 22.72 -1.24 -2.80
C SER A 408 22.73 -0.47 -4.12
N LEU A 409 21.98 0.63 -4.18
CA LEU A 409 21.93 1.55 -5.33
C LEU A 409 22.91 2.73 -5.22
N GLY A 410 23.73 2.76 -4.19
CA GLY A 410 24.74 3.80 -3.97
C GLY A 410 24.33 4.91 -3.01
N ALA A 411 23.19 4.79 -2.32
CA ALA A 411 22.80 5.76 -1.31
C ALA A 411 23.68 5.70 -0.06
N GLU A 412 23.99 6.86 0.50
CA GLU A 412 24.58 6.99 1.83
C GLU A 412 23.45 7.24 2.84
N ILE A 413 22.92 6.16 3.39
CA ILE A 413 21.81 6.17 4.34
C ILE A 413 22.06 5.15 5.45
N GLU A 414 21.78 5.54 6.68
CA GLU A 414 21.86 4.66 7.86
C GLU A 414 20.67 4.82 8.77
N ARG A 415 20.29 3.73 9.42
CA ARG A 415 19.32 3.74 10.51
C ARG A 415 20.09 3.92 11.82
N VAL A 416 19.72 4.94 12.58
CA VAL A 416 20.35 5.34 13.83
C VAL A 416 19.33 5.51 14.94
N SER A 417 19.77 5.43 16.19
CA SER A 417 18.88 5.53 17.36
C SER A 417 19.26 6.63 18.34
N SER A 418 20.36 7.34 18.08
CA SER A 418 20.88 8.37 18.98
C SER A 418 21.52 9.54 18.24
N GLU A 419 21.52 10.71 18.88
CA GLU A 419 22.17 11.90 18.37
C GLU A 419 23.68 11.69 18.15
N LYS A 420 24.30 10.87 19.01
CA LYS A 420 25.72 10.51 18.89
C LYS A 420 26.00 9.77 17.58
N GLU A 421 25.12 8.88 17.15
CA GLU A 421 25.25 8.17 15.88
C GLU A 421 25.07 9.10 14.69
N ILE A 422 24.14 10.07 14.77
CA ILE A 422 23.98 11.12 13.76
C ILE A 422 25.27 11.92 13.61
N GLN A 423 25.88 12.34 14.71
CA GLN A 423 27.13 13.09 14.68
C GLN A 423 28.29 12.26 14.09
N LYS A 424 28.38 10.98 14.44
CA LYS A 424 29.37 10.08 13.82
C LYS A 424 29.19 9.96 12.31
N PHE A 425 27.93 9.84 11.86
CA PHE A 425 27.61 9.81 10.44
C PHE A 425 28.07 11.10 9.75
N ARG A 426 27.73 12.27 10.31
CA ARG A 426 28.13 13.58 9.76
C ARG A 426 29.64 13.71 9.61
N LEU A 427 30.39 13.28 10.63
CA LEU A 427 31.85 13.33 10.60
C LEU A 427 32.45 12.40 9.54
N ARG A 428 31.80 11.31 9.22
CA ARG A 428 32.29 10.34 8.22
C ARG A 428 32.02 10.80 6.79
N VAL A 429 30.87 11.43 6.54
CA VAL A 429 30.46 11.83 5.18
C VAL A 429 30.93 13.25 4.79
N GLY A 430 31.53 13.97 5.71
CA GLY A 430 32.11 15.31 5.48
C GLY A 430 31.11 16.40 5.69
#